data_c3721cc16610ca08574ca04de023ee94
#
_entry.id   c3721cc16610ca08574ca04de023ee94
#
_cell.length_a   1.000
_cell.length_b   1.000
_cell.length_c   1.000
_cell.angle_alpha   90.00
_cell.angle_beta   90.00
_cell.angle_gamma   90.00
#
_symmetry.space_group_name_H-M   'P 1'
#
loop_
_entity.id
_entity.type
_entity.pdbx_description
1 polymer ?
#
loop_
_entity_poly.entity_id
_entity_poly.type
_entity_poly.pdbx_seq_one_letter_code
_entity_poly.pdbx_strand_id
1 'polypeptide(L)' 'MDYLEYKGYRGSVEYCKDDDCLVGKVIGMHKDLIAYEGATLVELRQDFMAAVDSYIE' A
#
# COMPACT_ATOMS: atom_id res chain seq x y z
N MET A 1 -3.61 -15.57 0.87
CA MET A 1 -2.68 -14.52 1.26
C MET A 1 -2.87 -13.30 0.38
N ASP A 2 -3.24 -12.23 0.98
CA ASP A 2 -3.64 -11.07 0.20
C ASP A 2 -2.57 -9.98 0.22
N TYR A 3 -2.20 -9.56 -0.96
CA TYR A 3 -1.31 -8.42 -1.11
C TYR A 3 -1.70 -7.71 -2.40
N LEU A 4 -1.24 -6.46 -2.49
CA LEU A 4 -1.46 -5.67 -3.69
C LEU A 4 -0.23 -5.77 -4.58
N GLU A 5 -0.46 -5.61 -5.89
CA GLU A 5 0.63 -5.66 -6.84
C GLU A 5 0.36 -4.66 -7.95
N TYR A 6 1.39 -3.89 -8.32
CA TYR A 6 1.26 -2.86 -9.33
C TYR A 6 2.64 -2.55 -9.89
N LYS A 7 2.79 -2.70 -11.22
CA LYS A 7 4.04 -2.40 -11.92
C LYS A 7 5.24 -3.12 -11.31
N GLY A 8 5.03 -4.35 -10.85
CA GLY A 8 6.11 -5.15 -10.28
C GLY A 8 6.35 -4.90 -8.80
N TYR A 9 5.65 -3.95 -8.21
CA TYR A 9 5.76 -3.68 -6.78
C TYR A 9 4.64 -4.38 -6.03
N ARG A 10 4.98 -4.89 -4.87
CA ARG A 10 4.01 -5.55 -4.01
C ARG A 10 3.81 -4.77 -2.74
N GLY A 11 2.58 -4.76 -2.25
CA GLY A 11 2.25 -4.05 -1.04
C GLY A 11 1.42 -4.90 -0.10
N SER A 12 1.61 -4.71 1.19
CA SER A 12 0.88 -5.47 2.20
C SER A 12 -0.51 -4.89 2.42
N VAL A 13 -1.39 -5.69 3.02
CA VAL A 13 -2.72 -5.26 3.41
C VAL A 13 -2.90 -5.65 4.86
N GLU A 14 -3.09 -4.66 5.72
CA GLU A 14 -3.27 -4.87 7.15
C GLU A 14 -4.42 -4.03 7.65
N TYR A 15 -5.11 -4.53 8.64
CA TYR A 15 -6.20 -3.80 9.26
C TYR A 15 -5.68 -3.08 10.51
N CYS A 16 -5.94 -1.80 10.59
CA CYS A 16 -5.56 -1.00 11.75
C CYS A 16 -6.78 -0.81 12.62
N LYS A 17 -6.83 -1.53 13.73
CA LYS A 17 -7.98 -1.52 14.60
C LYS A 17 -8.19 -0.15 15.26
N ASP A 18 -7.10 0.51 15.59
CA ASP A 18 -7.19 1.80 16.29
C ASP A 18 -7.83 2.87 15.42
N ASP A 19 -7.53 2.85 14.12
CA ASP A 19 -8.05 3.83 13.20
C ASP A 19 -9.22 3.31 12.37
N ASP A 20 -9.55 2.03 12.56
CA ASP A 20 -10.63 1.38 11.82
C ASP A 20 -10.48 1.58 10.32
N CYS A 21 -9.27 1.33 9.83
CA CYS A 21 -8.96 1.48 8.41
C CYS A 21 -7.95 0.44 7.99
N LEU A 22 -7.71 0.36 6.69
CA LEU A 22 -6.71 -0.54 6.13
C LEU A 22 -5.43 0.24 5.89
N VAL A 23 -4.31 -0.40 6.17
CA VAL A 23 -3.01 0.20 5.96
C VAL A 23 -2.10 -0.82 5.29
N GLY A 24 -1.03 -0.35 4.69
CA GLY A 24 -0.06 -1.24 4.09
C GLY A 24 1.21 -0.50 3.76
N LYS A 25 2.19 -1.27 3.31
CA LYS A 25 3.47 -0.70 2.92
C LYS A 25 4.03 -1.54 1.79
N VAL A 26 4.85 -0.91 0.95
CA VAL A 26 5.46 -1.60 -0.18
C VAL A 26 6.54 -2.54 0.35
N ILE A 27 6.49 -3.78 -0.12
CA ILE A 27 7.39 -4.84 0.32
C ILE A 27 8.64 -4.82 -0.56
N GLY A 28 9.78 -5.07 0.06
CA GLY A 28 11.01 -5.22 -0.70
C GLY A 28 11.78 -3.94 -0.95
N MET A 29 11.35 -2.86 -0.34
CA MET A 29 12.07 -1.60 -0.46
C MET A 29 13.11 -1.49 0.64
N HIS A 30 14.33 -1.19 0.24
CA HIS A 30 15.45 -1.14 1.18
C HIS A 30 15.79 0.29 1.61
N LYS A 31 15.54 1.25 0.74
CA LYS A 31 15.92 2.63 1.01
C LYS A 31 14.77 3.48 1.49
N ASP A 32 13.62 3.30 0.87
CA ASP A 32 12.46 4.13 1.17
C ASP A 32 11.32 3.29 1.69
N LEU A 33 10.64 3.79 2.69
CA LEU A 33 9.46 3.14 3.22
C LEU A 33 8.25 3.88 2.68
N ILE A 34 7.49 3.19 1.83
CA ILE A 34 6.29 3.76 1.25
C ILE A 34 5.09 3.10 1.91
N ALA A 35 4.27 3.90 2.58
CA ALA A 35 3.07 3.43 3.23
C ALA A 35 1.86 4.07 2.60
N TYR A 36 0.72 3.41 2.74
CA TYR A 36 -0.54 3.90 2.18
C TYR A 36 -1.68 3.41 3.06
N GLU A 37 -2.82 4.04 2.92
CA GLU A 37 -3.97 3.71 3.76
C GLU A 37 -5.26 3.97 3.02
N GLY A 38 -6.34 3.42 3.52
CA GLY A 38 -7.65 3.62 2.96
C GLY A 38 -8.73 3.03 3.86
N ALA A 39 -9.93 3.58 3.78
CA ALA A 39 -11.05 3.07 4.57
C ALA A 39 -11.57 1.75 4.00
N THR A 40 -11.39 1.52 2.71
CA THR A 40 -11.80 0.30 2.03
C THR A 40 -10.65 -0.26 1.23
N LEU A 41 -10.80 -1.50 0.79
CA LEU A 41 -9.76 -2.12 -0.03
C LEU A 41 -9.55 -1.37 -1.35
N VAL A 42 -10.63 -0.87 -1.94
CA VAL A 42 -10.54 -0.09 -3.17
C VAL A 42 -9.72 1.17 -2.94
N GLU A 43 -10.00 1.88 -1.85
CA GLU A 43 -9.26 3.10 -1.52
C GLU A 43 -7.80 2.79 -1.21
N LEU A 44 -7.56 1.71 -0.48
CA LEU A 44 -6.20 1.30 -0.17
C LEU A 44 -5.40 1.03 -1.44
N ARG A 45 -6.01 0.32 -2.39
CA ARG A 45 -5.34 0.00 -3.65
C ARG A 45 -5.06 1.25 -4.47
N GLN A 46 -5.99 2.19 -4.49
CA GLN A 46 -5.79 3.43 -5.22
C GLN A 46 -4.64 4.23 -4.63
N ASP A 47 -4.56 4.27 -3.32
CA ASP A 47 -3.48 4.97 -2.65
C ASP A 47 -2.14 4.27 -2.90
N PHE A 48 -2.15 2.95 -2.89
CA PHE A 48 -0.97 2.16 -3.21
C PHE A 48 -0.46 2.46 -4.62
N MET A 49 -1.35 2.45 -5.60
CA MET A 49 -0.96 2.71 -6.98
C MET A 49 -0.42 4.13 -7.15
N ALA A 50 -1.04 5.09 -6.50
CA ALA A 50 -0.57 6.47 -6.57
C ALA A 50 0.82 6.59 -5.94
N ALA A 51 1.04 5.89 -4.84
CA ALA A 51 2.34 5.92 -4.18
C ALA A 51 3.43 5.31 -5.05
N VAL A 52 3.11 4.19 -5.72
CA VAL A 52 4.06 3.55 -6.62
C VAL A 52 4.38 4.47 -7.80
N ASP A 53 3.35 5.05 -8.39
CA ASP A 53 3.55 5.96 -9.52
C ASP A 53 4.42 7.14 -9.14
N SER A 54 4.20 7.68 -7.96
CA SER A 54 4.99 8.81 -7.47
C SER A 54 6.45 8.41 -7.25
N TYR A 55 6.67 7.17 -6.83
CA TYR A 55 8.02 6.70 -6.55
C TYR A 55 8.83 6.50 -7.82
N ILE A 56 8.21 5.93 -8.85
CA ILE A 56 8.95 5.59 -10.06
C ILE A 56 9.01 6.74 -11.07
N GLU A 57 8.36 7.82 -10.78
CA GLU A 57 8.37 8.98 -11.65
C GLU A 57 9.71 9.72 -11.66
#